data_d30cb244b8fac0a822f3d75c5fc5d768
#
_entry.id   d30cb244b8fac0a822f3d75c5fc5d768
#
_cell.length_a   1.000
_cell.length_b   1.000
_cell.length_c   1.000
_cell.angle_alpha   90.00
_cell.angle_beta   90.00
_cell.angle_gamma   90.00
#
_symmetry.space_group_name_H-M   'P 1'
#
loop_
_entity.id
_entity.type
_entity.pdbx_description
1 polymer ?
#
loop_
_entity_poly.entity_id
_entity_poly.type
_entity_poly.pdbx_seq_one_letter_code
_entity_poly.pdbx_strand_id
1 'polypeptide(L)' 'MEVSIISELMINEQIRDREIRLIGEDGEQLGIMSARDAMKLAREANLDLVKIAPTAKPPVCKIIDYGKY' A
#
# COMPACT_ATOMS: atom_id res chain seq x y z
N MET A 1 -6.54 -24.62 7.38
CA MET A 1 -6.40 -24.14 7.09
C MET A 1 -6.26 -23.10 6.67
N GLU A 2 -6.28 -22.46 6.37
CA GLU A 2 -6.14 -21.60 5.85
C GLU A 2 -5.34 -20.58 5.89
N VAL A 3 -4.66 -20.47 5.89
CA VAL A 3 -3.60 -19.72 5.89
C VAL A 3 -3.37 -18.90 4.75
N SER A 4 -3.85 -19.28 3.66
CA SER A 4 -3.65 -18.56 2.44
C SER A 4 -4.17 -17.15 2.50
N ILE A 5 -4.94 -16.85 3.46
CA ILE A 5 -5.45 -15.53 3.62
C ILE A 5 -4.38 -14.49 3.74
N ILE A 6 -3.27 -14.87 4.32
CA ILE A 6 -2.20 -13.94 4.54
C ILE A 6 -1.64 -13.39 3.26
N SER A 7 -1.69 -14.17 2.21
CA SER A 7 -1.10 -13.75 0.96
C SER A 7 -2.01 -12.86 0.14
N GLU A 8 -3.17 -12.51 0.66
CA GLU A 8 -4.11 -11.77 -0.15
C GLU A 8 -4.17 -10.31 0.19
N LEU A 9 -3.02 -9.67 0.26
CA LEU A 9 -2.98 -8.24 0.42
C LEU A 9 -3.36 -7.58 -0.89
N MET A 10 -4.09 -6.47 -0.79
CA MET A 10 -4.40 -5.70 -1.98
C MET A 10 -3.16 -4.93 -2.40
N ILE A 11 -2.88 -4.95 -3.67
CA ILE A 11 -1.73 -4.24 -4.20
C ILE A 11 -2.11 -3.41 -5.40
N ASN A 12 -1.37 -2.35 -5.60
CA ASN A 12 -1.40 -1.53 -6.82
C ASN A 12 -2.83 -1.14 -7.22
N GLU A 13 -3.24 -1.46 -8.43
CA GLU A 13 -4.52 -1.03 -8.97
C GLU A 13 -5.73 -1.58 -8.23
N GLN A 14 -5.53 -2.55 -7.37
CA GLN A 14 -6.62 -3.07 -6.55
C GLN A 14 -7.02 -2.08 -5.46
N ILE A 15 -6.11 -1.17 -5.12
CA ILE A 15 -6.35 -0.19 -4.06
C ILE A 15 -7.00 1.03 -4.68
N ARG A 16 -8.25 1.30 -4.28
CA ARG A 16 -9.03 2.39 -4.87
C ARG A 16 -9.59 3.35 -3.84
N ASP A 17 -9.05 3.33 -2.65
CA ASP A 17 -9.54 4.16 -1.57
C ASP A 17 -9.28 5.63 -1.87
N ARG A 18 -10.20 6.49 -1.45
CA ARG A 18 -10.05 7.92 -1.65
C ARG A 18 -9.00 8.51 -0.74
N GLU A 19 -8.83 7.90 0.43
CA GLU A 19 -7.84 8.34 1.39
C GLU A 19 -7.15 7.15 1.98
N ILE A 20 -5.84 7.19 1.97
CA ILE A 20 -5.02 6.19 2.62
C ILE A 20 -3.89 6.92 3.34
N ARG A 21 -3.30 6.25 4.32
CA ARG A 21 -2.10 6.77 4.96
C ARG A 21 -0.91 6.06 4.32
N LEU A 22 -0.01 6.83 3.75
CA LEU A 22 1.09 6.24 2.99
C LEU A 22 2.38 6.22 3.79
N ILE A 23 3.03 5.07 3.77
CA ILE A 23 4.34 4.90 4.38
C ILE A 23 5.31 4.60 3.24
N GLY A 24 6.42 5.33 3.22
CA GLY A 24 7.41 5.15 2.17
C GLY A 24 8.26 3.91 2.41
N GLU A 25 9.13 3.63 1.45
CA GLU A 25 9.96 2.45 1.49
C GLU A 25 10.83 2.39 2.75
N ASP A 26 11.30 3.53 3.20
CA ASP A 26 12.16 3.62 4.37
C ASP A 26 11.38 3.73 5.69
N GLY A 27 10.08 3.56 5.65
CA GLY A 27 9.26 3.73 6.84
C GLY A 27 8.86 5.16 7.08
N GLU A 28 9.17 6.05 6.15
CA GLU A 28 8.84 7.46 6.27
C GLU A 28 7.35 7.67 6.13
N GLN A 29 6.77 8.49 6.98
CA GLN A 29 5.35 8.76 6.90
C GLN A 29 5.10 9.88 5.90
N LEU A 30 4.46 9.54 4.80
CA LEU A 30 4.24 10.47 3.71
C LEU A 30 2.87 11.15 3.77
N GLY A 31 2.05 10.78 4.74
CA GLY A 31 0.80 11.47 4.98
C GLY A 31 -0.40 10.78 4.37
N ILE A 32 -1.52 11.49 4.38
CA ILE A 32 -2.79 10.97 3.87
C ILE A 32 -3.00 11.50 2.47
N MET A 33 -3.35 10.62 1.56
CA MET A 33 -3.58 10.99 0.18
C MET A 33 -4.47 9.93 -0.46
N SER A 34 -4.89 10.16 -1.71
CA SER A 34 -5.67 9.16 -2.41
C SER A 34 -4.78 8.00 -2.82
N ALA A 35 -5.38 6.83 -3.00
CA ALA A 35 -4.64 5.69 -3.49
C ALA A 35 -4.00 5.98 -4.84
N ARG A 36 -4.67 6.80 -5.64
CA ARG A 36 -4.19 7.18 -6.95
C ARG A 36 -2.87 7.94 -6.85
N ASP A 37 -2.80 8.91 -5.92
CA ASP A 37 -1.58 9.67 -5.73
C ASP A 37 -0.48 8.81 -5.16
N ALA A 38 -0.83 7.92 -4.25
CA ALA A 38 0.13 6.99 -3.67
C ALA A 38 0.72 6.07 -4.74
N MET A 39 -0.12 5.62 -5.67
CA MET A 39 0.34 4.80 -6.78
C MET A 39 1.39 5.51 -7.62
N LYS A 40 1.18 6.80 -7.84
CA LYS A 40 2.12 7.59 -8.60
C LYS A 40 3.49 7.56 -7.95
N LEU A 41 3.52 7.76 -6.64
CA LEU A 41 4.77 7.75 -5.90
C LEU A 41 5.43 6.36 -5.96
N ALA A 42 4.64 5.31 -5.85
CA ALA A 42 5.18 3.96 -5.93
C ALA A 42 5.79 3.70 -7.30
N ARG A 43 5.12 4.14 -8.37
CA ARG A 43 5.63 3.95 -9.71
C ARG A 43 6.93 4.73 -9.94
N GLU A 44 7.02 5.92 -9.41
CA GLU A 44 8.23 6.72 -9.54
C GLU A 44 9.42 6.04 -8.87
N ALA A 45 9.15 5.25 -7.85
CA ALA A 45 10.21 4.52 -7.15
C ALA A 45 10.42 3.13 -7.75
N ASN A 46 9.65 2.76 -8.77
CA ASN A 46 9.69 1.43 -9.39
C ASN A 46 9.36 0.35 -8.38
N LEU A 47 8.43 0.65 -7.49
CA LEU A 47 8.00 -0.27 -6.44
C LEU A 47 6.51 -0.46 -6.50
N ASP A 48 5.98 -1.21 -5.56
CA ASP A 48 4.57 -1.51 -5.51
C ASP A 48 3.92 -0.82 -4.33
N LEU A 49 2.62 -0.58 -4.45
CA LEU A 49 1.82 -0.06 -3.35
C LEU A 49 1.05 -1.23 -2.76
N VAL A 50 1.19 -1.44 -1.46
CA VAL A 50 0.55 -2.56 -0.78
C VAL A 50 -0.26 -2.05 0.40
N LYS A 51 -1.52 -2.46 0.49
CA LYS A 51 -2.39 -2.09 1.60
C LYS A 51 -2.11 -3.04 2.76
N ILE A 52 -1.37 -2.59 3.76
CA ILE A 52 -0.93 -3.46 4.85
C ILE A 52 -1.88 -3.46 6.03
N ALA A 53 -2.71 -2.43 6.17
CA ALA A 53 -3.67 -2.37 7.26
C ALA A 53 -5.03 -1.93 6.73
N PRO A 54 -5.78 -2.85 6.15
CA PRO A 54 -7.04 -2.48 5.49
C PRO A 54 -8.14 -2.03 6.44
N THR A 55 -8.05 -2.41 7.70
CA THR A 55 -9.09 -2.02 8.66
C THR A 55 -8.80 -0.72 9.38
N ALA A 56 -7.62 -0.15 9.18
CA ALA A 56 -7.31 1.14 9.76
C ALA A 56 -8.14 2.23 9.07
N LYS A 57 -8.27 3.37 9.72
CA LYS A 57 -9.08 4.47 9.19
C LYS A 57 -8.28 5.75 9.22
N PRO A 58 -7.71 6.17 8.09
CA PRO A 58 -7.81 5.52 6.78
C PRO A 58 -6.91 4.30 6.69
N PRO A 59 -7.12 3.45 5.71
CA PRO A 59 -6.28 2.27 5.53
C PRO A 59 -4.82 2.68 5.35
N VAL A 60 -3.91 1.85 5.80
CA VAL A 60 -2.49 2.15 5.69
C VAL A 60 -1.90 1.35 4.54
N CYS A 61 -1.18 2.06 3.68
CA CYS A 61 -0.50 1.45 2.55
C CYS A 61 0.99 1.76 2.65
N LYS A 62 1.79 0.88 2.08
CA LYS A 62 3.23 1.08 2.10
C LYS A 62 3.80 0.84 0.71
N ILE A 63 4.83 1.60 0.38
CA ILE A 63 5.57 1.42 -0.86
C ILE A 63 6.66 0.41 -0.59
N ILE A 64 6.58 -0.76 -1.22
CA ILE A 64 7.58 -1.82 -1.01
C ILE A 64 7.76 -2.60 -2.29
N ASP A 65 8.83 -3.38 -2.33
CA ASP A 65 9.05 -4.31 -3.43
C ASP A 65 8.30 -5.60 -3.08
N TYR A 66 7.09 -5.72 -3.59
CA TYR A 66 6.22 -6.84 -3.26
C TYR A 66 6.82 -8.18 -3.65
N GLY A 67 7.66 -8.19 -4.66
CA GLY A 67 8.33 -9.41 -5.07
C GLY A 67 9.26 -9.96 -4.02
N LYS A 68 9.78 -9.06 -3.17
CA LYS A 68 10.66 -9.47 -2.08
C LYS A 68 9.90 -9.63 -0.77
N TYR A 69 8.67 -9.19 -0.75
CA TYR A 69 7.86 -9.22 0.47
C TYR A 69 7.36 -10.63 0.74
#